data_8ad6b8e870dfdb2022d05da967547e9e
#
_entry.id   8ad6b8e870dfdb2022d05da967547e9e
#
_cell.length_a   1.000
_cell.length_b   1.000
_cell.length_c   1.000
_cell.angle_alpha   90.00
_cell.angle_beta   90.00
_cell.angle_gamma   90.00
#
_symmetry.space_group_name_H-M   'P 1'
#
loop_
_entity.id
_entity.type
_entity.pdbx_description
1 polymer ?
#
loop_
_entity_poly.entity_id
_entity_poly.type
_entity_poly.pdbx_seq_one_letter_code
_entity_poly.pdbx_strand_id
1 'polypeptide(L)'
;MKHDDVTLQLISSSLAYASEEMGLALRNAAYSPNIKERMDHSAAIFDAKGRLLAQAEHIPVHLGSLPWGLKNLVGLCSREGPDFEEGSMVMANDPYVCGTHLNDVTVVCPIYSSGRLVAFAANKAHHADVGGAVPGSISMKSKTLYEEGFVVEPTRLTRRGEFVPGAVDAFSAASRTPAERRGDLRAQVAANLTGQRRVLGLVSKHGRDAFARSGEFSFAHSEAMMRKRLALLRQGTFRASEVLEGADGSELHLRAAVVVGHGRVSVDYAGTDPQVDYPLNSVFGVTLSGVYFVIRTLTGDDIPANHGAFVPVQVRAPPGTVVNPTSPHPVGGGNVETSQRNADLIYHALSRAATGLVPAAAGGSMNNVMLGGRHRESQWAFYETIGVGLGGRRGQDGIDGIQCNMTNTMNTPVEEMERSLPLMITKYELRPDSSGAGEFRGGTGLIRRYRMLAPRTTFTILAERELRAPWGLLGGGPGGHTKVALIKGGRESRVPSKSTLMLERGDEVEVRTAGGGGYGRPSRRPRSSVRRDLDDGLLTPAKAKRDYGFRS
;
A
#
# COMPACT_ATOMS: atom_id res chain seq x y z
N MET A 1 10.63 -41.07 6.59
CA MET A 1 9.26 -41.31 6.13
C MET A 1 8.94 -40.37 4.96
N LYS A 2 8.43 -40.89 3.84
CA LYS A 2 7.86 -40.02 2.79
C LYS A 2 6.55 -39.47 3.37
N HIS A 3 6.48 -38.16 3.57
CA HIS A 3 5.22 -37.49 3.91
C HIS A 3 4.37 -37.46 2.65
N ASP A 4 3.08 -37.73 2.79
CA ASP A 4 2.15 -37.63 1.69
C ASP A 4 1.85 -36.16 1.34
N ASP A 5 1.35 -35.91 0.16
CA ASP A 5 1.04 -34.56 -0.34
C ASP A 5 0.00 -33.86 0.53
N VAL A 6 -0.89 -34.62 1.19
CA VAL A 6 -1.91 -34.11 2.11
C VAL A 6 -1.25 -33.47 3.33
N THR A 7 -0.27 -34.13 3.93
CA THR A 7 0.48 -33.57 5.06
C THR A 7 1.23 -32.29 4.68
N LEU A 8 1.87 -32.26 3.50
CA LEU A 8 2.57 -31.07 3.01
C LEU A 8 1.59 -29.90 2.78
N GLN A 9 0.43 -30.19 2.20
CA GLN A 9 -0.62 -29.18 2.00
C GLN A 9 -1.18 -28.66 3.33
N LEU A 10 -1.40 -29.53 4.31
CA LEU A 10 -1.87 -29.13 5.66
C LEU A 10 -0.88 -28.18 6.34
N ILE A 11 0.42 -28.46 6.24
CA ILE A 11 1.47 -27.57 6.80
C ILE A 11 1.40 -26.20 6.09
N SER A 12 1.33 -26.19 4.75
CA SER A 12 1.28 -24.94 3.97
C SER A 12 0.02 -24.10 4.29
N SER A 13 -1.14 -24.73 4.40
CA SER A 13 -2.37 -24.06 4.81
C SER A 13 -2.28 -23.52 6.25
N SER A 14 -1.67 -24.28 7.16
CA SER A 14 -1.46 -23.84 8.55
C SER A 14 -0.53 -22.63 8.63
N LEU A 15 0.46 -22.52 7.75
CA LEU A 15 1.32 -21.34 7.67
C LEU A 15 0.59 -20.09 7.19
N ALA A 16 -0.34 -20.23 6.24
CA ALA A 16 -1.21 -19.12 5.83
C ALA A 16 -2.04 -18.62 7.01
N TYR A 17 -2.70 -19.51 7.73
CA TYR A 17 -3.44 -19.15 8.95
C TYR A 17 -2.55 -18.54 10.03
N ALA A 18 -1.32 -19.03 10.20
CA ALA A 18 -0.39 -18.45 11.16
C ALA A 18 -0.01 -17.00 10.81
N SER A 19 0.12 -16.69 9.52
CA SER A 19 0.36 -15.31 9.07
C SER A 19 -0.84 -14.40 9.36
N GLU A 20 -2.07 -14.88 9.16
CA GLU A 20 -3.30 -14.14 9.53
C GLU A 20 -3.39 -13.90 11.04
N GLU A 21 -3.09 -14.91 11.86
CA GLU A 21 -3.05 -14.75 13.32
C GLU A 21 -2.00 -13.73 13.78
N MET A 22 -0.85 -13.66 13.11
CA MET A 22 0.16 -12.62 13.37
C MET A 22 -0.44 -11.23 13.12
N GLY A 23 -1.14 -11.03 12.00
CA GLY A 23 -1.81 -9.78 11.69
C GLY A 23 -2.88 -9.41 12.72
N LEU A 24 -3.72 -10.35 13.12
CA LEU A 24 -4.71 -10.14 14.17
C LEU A 24 -4.08 -9.81 15.53
N ALA A 25 -2.99 -10.48 15.90
CA ALA A 25 -2.25 -10.21 17.14
C ALA A 25 -1.67 -8.78 17.12
N LEU A 26 -1.12 -8.35 15.98
CA LEU A 26 -0.59 -7.01 15.80
C LEU A 26 -1.70 -5.96 15.96
N ARG A 27 -2.80 -6.10 15.23
CA ARG A 27 -3.97 -5.21 15.31
C ARG A 27 -4.50 -5.08 16.73
N ASN A 28 -4.70 -6.21 17.41
CA ASN A 28 -5.33 -6.23 18.73
C ASN A 28 -4.44 -5.66 19.85
N ALA A 29 -3.12 -5.75 19.68
CA ALA A 29 -2.13 -5.25 20.63
C ALA A 29 -1.66 -3.81 20.34
N ALA A 30 -1.93 -3.27 19.15
CA ALA A 30 -1.46 -1.96 18.72
C ALA A 30 -2.14 -0.81 19.50
N TYR A 31 -1.40 0.29 19.64
CA TYR A 31 -1.82 1.49 20.35
C TYR A 31 -2.30 2.57 19.40
N SER A 32 -1.64 2.74 18.25
CA SER A 32 -2.02 3.78 17.30
C SER A 32 -3.28 3.40 16.52
N PRO A 33 -4.18 4.36 16.24
CA PRO A 33 -5.31 4.16 15.33
C PRO A 33 -4.88 3.67 13.94
N ASN A 34 -3.66 4.03 13.51
CA ASN A 34 -3.15 3.66 12.20
C ASN A 34 -3.00 2.13 12.03
N ILE A 35 -2.49 1.45 13.04
CA ILE A 35 -2.35 -0.01 13.01
C ILE A 35 -3.64 -0.68 13.46
N LYS A 36 -4.26 -0.19 14.53
CA LYS A 36 -5.42 -0.81 15.17
C LYS A 36 -6.71 -0.68 14.35
N GLU A 37 -7.05 0.55 13.95
CA GLU A 37 -8.32 0.85 13.26
C GLU A 37 -8.16 0.76 11.75
N ARG A 38 -7.05 1.28 11.21
CA ARG A 38 -6.82 1.32 9.77
C ARG A 38 -6.17 0.06 9.21
N MET A 39 -5.66 -0.82 10.08
CA MET A 39 -5.00 -2.10 9.72
C MET A 39 -3.81 -1.91 8.76
N ASP A 40 -3.05 -0.83 8.95
CA ASP A 40 -1.92 -0.50 8.09
C ASP A 40 -0.66 -1.28 8.48
N HIS A 41 -0.70 -2.58 8.24
CA HIS A 41 0.36 -3.53 8.54
C HIS A 41 0.27 -4.78 7.68
N SER A 42 1.33 -5.58 7.66
CA SER A 42 1.36 -6.92 7.06
C SER A 42 2.24 -7.85 7.89
N ALA A 43 1.95 -9.14 7.83
CA ALA A 43 2.72 -10.18 8.51
C ALA A 43 3.01 -11.33 7.55
N ALA A 44 4.18 -11.96 7.70
CA ALA A 44 4.62 -13.04 6.82
C ALA A 44 5.55 -14.02 7.52
N ILE A 45 5.59 -15.23 7.01
CA ILE A 45 6.49 -16.31 7.42
C ILE A 45 7.36 -16.70 6.24
N PHE A 46 8.66 -16.86 6.51
CA PHE A 46 9.68 -17.19 5.51
C PHE A 46 10.44 -18.44 5.93
N ASP A 47 10.96 -19.18 4.97
CA ASP A 47 11.86 -20.29 5.25
C ASP A 47 13.24 -19.79 5.74
N ALA A 48 14.10 -20.71 6.13
CA ALA A 48 15.46 -20.39 6.60
C ALA A 48 16.36 -19.72 5.53
N LYS A 49 15.95 -19.75 4.25
CA LYS A 49 16.63 -19.06 3.14
C LYS A 49 16.04 -17.69 2.84
N GLY A 50 15.05 -17.25 3.63
CA GLY A 50 14.33 -15.97 3.42
C GLY A 50 13.34 -15.99 2.25
N ARG A 51 12.89 -17.17 1.78
CA ARG A 51 11.84 -17.27 0.76
C ARG A 51 10.47 -17.25 1.42
N LEU A 52 9.55 -16.50 0.86
CA LEU A 52 8.19 -16.32 1.38
C LEU A 52 7.43 -17.65 1.38
N LEU A 53 7.07 -18.16 2.55
CA LEU A 53 6.22 -19.35 2.72
C LEU A 53 4.73 -18.97 2.69
N ALA A 54 4.36 -17.94 3.46
CA ALA A 54 3.00 -17.43 3.54
C ALA A 54 3.00 -15.96 3.98
N GLN A 55 2.01 -15.22 3.54
CA GLN A 55 1.80 -13.81 3.89
C GLN A 55 0.30 -13.58 4.13
N ALA A 56 -0.02 -12.85 5.19
CA ALA A 56 -1.32 -12.22 5.33
C ALA A 56 -1.37 -11.00 4.41
N GLU A 57 -2.27 -11.04 3.44
CA GLU A 57 -2.34 -10.04 2.36
C GLU A 57 -3.09 -8.79 2.81
N HIS A 58 -2.62 -8.12 3.87
CA HIS A 58 -3.29 -6.94 4.39
C HIS A 58 -3.06 -5.72 3.50
N ILE A 59 -1.79 -5.31 3.28
CA ILE A 59 -1.47 -4.11 2.48
C ILE A 59 -0.75 -4.51 1.20
N PRO A 60 -1.34 -4.24 0.01
CA PRO A 60 -0.75 -4.64 -1.28
C PRO A 60 0.65 -4.10 -1.55
N VAL A 61 1.00 -2.91 -1.05
CA VAL A 61 2.35 -2.36 -1.20
C VAL A 61 3.42 -3.22 -0.50
N HIS A 62 3.02 -4.07 0.45
CA HIS A 62 3.95 -4.99 1.14
C HIS A 62 4.16 -6.31 0.40
N LEU A 63 3.37 -6.63 -0.63
CA LEU A 63 3.38 -7.92 -1.33
C LEU A 63 4.75 -8.31 -1.89
N GLY A 64 5.44 -7.38 -2.53
CA GLY A 64 6.80 -7.57 -3.04
C GLY A 64 7.87 -6.97 -2.12
N SER A 65 7.55 -5.84 -1.46
CA SER A 65 8.52 -5.10 -0.64
C SER A 65 8.92 -5.83 0.64
N LEU A 66 8.03 -6.59 1.28
CA LEU A 66 8.38 -7.34 2.49
C LEU A 66 9.33 -8.52 2.19
N PRO A 67 9.09 -9.39 1.18
CA PRO A 67 10.06 -10.41 0.79
C PRO A 67 11.40 -9.83 0.30
N TRP A 68 11.36 -8.77 -0.48
CA TRP A 68 12.56 -8.09 -0.96
C TRP A 68 13.35 -7.49 0.20
N GLY A 69 12.67 -6.79 1.13
CA GLY A 69 13.27 -6.16 2.29
C GLY A 69 13.86 -7.18 3.26
N LEU A 70 13.16 -8.31 3.54
CA LEU A 70 13.72 -9.37 4.38
C LEU A 70 15.04 -9.91 3.82
N LYS A 71 15.06 -10.19 2.50
CA LYS A 71 16.27 -10.71 1.85
C LYS A 71 17.45 -9.75 2.00
N ASN A 72 17.22 -8.44 1.79
CA ASN A 72 18.26 -7.44 1.95
C ASN A 72 18.71 -7.29 3.40
N LEU A 73 17.73 -7.23 4.34
CA LEU A 73 18.02 -7.10 5.76
C LEU A 73 18.84 -8.28 6.29
N VAL A 74 18.45 -9.51 5.94
CA VAL A 74 19.22 -10.71 6.31
C VAL A 74 20.61 -10.68 5.69
N GLY A 75 20.72 -10.29 4.42
CA GLY A 75 22.02 -10.17 3.74
C GLY A 75 22.92 -9.08 4.35
N LEU A 76 22.35 -7.95 4.77
CA LEU A 76 23.09 -6.87 5.42
C LEU A 76 23.55 -7.29 6.83
N CYS A 77 22.64 -7.84 7.63
CA CYS A 77 22.96 -8.33 8.98
C CYS A 77 24.06 -9.40 8.97
N SER A 78 24.07 -10.27 7.97
CA SER A 78 25.11 -11.31 7.84
C SER A 78 26.51 -10.77 7.54
N ARG A 79 26.63 -9.51 7.07
CA ARG A 79 27.91 -8.87 6.76
C ARG A 79 28.37 -7.89 7.83
N GLU A 80 27.46 -7.05 8.32
CA GLU A 80 27.84 -5.83 9.06
C GLU A 80 26.87 -5.50 10.21
N GLY A 81 25.76 -6.23 10.32
CA GLY A 81 24.67 -5.91 11.24
C GLY A 81 24.62 -6.82 12.47
N PRO A 82 23.57 -6.68 13.27
CA PRO A 82 23.33 -7.57 14.40
C PRO A 82 22.94 -8.97 13.91
N ASP A 83 23.55 -9.99 14.48
CA ASP A 83 23.22 -11.39 14.17
C ASP A 83 21.76 -11.72 14.53
N PHE A 84 21.15 -12.58 13.72
CA PHE A 84 19.86 -13.20 14.03
C PHE A 84 20.05 -14.38 15.02
N GLU A 85 20.34 -14.06 16.28
CA GLU A 85 20.50 -15.06 17.35
C GLU A 85 19.12 -15.62 17.78
N GLU A 86 19.13 -16.84 18.35
CA GLU A 86 17.92 -17.42 18.95
C GLU A 86 17.39 -16.51 20.08
N GLY A 87 16.08 -16.19 20.03
CA GLY A 87 15.43 -15.29 20.99
C GLY A 87 15.69 -13.80 20.76
N SER A 88 16.34 -13.42 19.64
CA SER A 88 16.48 -12.02 19.24
C SER A 88 15.45 -11.62 18.19
N MET A 89 15.19 -10.31 18.07
CA MET A 89 14.51 -9.71 16.91
C MET A 89 15.30 -8.49 16.46
N VAL A 90 15.29 -8.26 15.16
CA VAL A 90 15.91 -7.10 14.52
C VAL A 90 14.82 -6.20 13.97
N MET A 91 14.94 -4.89 14.18
CA MET A 91 14.10 -3.87 13.53
C MET A 91 14.90 -3.00 12.58
N ALA A 92 14.25 -2.49 11.54
CA ALA A 92 14.78 -1.50 10.61
C ALA A 92 13.64 -0.79 9.91
N ASN A 93 13.90 0.45 9.43
CA ASN A 93 12.94 1.16 8.58
C ASN A 93 13.59 1.84 7.35
N ASP A 94 14.89 1.70 7.15
CA ASP A 94 15.54 2.27 5.96
C ASP A 94 14.86 1.75 4.68
N PRO A 95 14.26 2.62 3.86
CA PRO A 95 13.55 2.23 2.64
C PRO A 95 14.41 1.49 1.63
N TYR A 96 15.68 1.82 1.55
CA TYR A 96 16.65 1.22 0.64
C TYR A 96 17.08 -0.18 1.06
N VAL A 97 16.79 -0.54 2.31
CA VAL A 97 16.98 -1.89 2.87
C VAL A 97 15.64 -2.63 2.98
N CYS A 98 14.63 -1.99 3.59
CA CYS A 98 13.35 -2.63 3.94
C CYS A 98 12.29 -2.55 2.83
N GLY A 99 12.47 -1.68 1.82
CA GLY A 99 11.70 -1.72 0.58
C GLY A 99 10.40 -0.93 0.54
N THR A 100 10.15 -0.01 1.50
CA THR A 100 8.99 0.89 1.51
C THR A 100 9.42 2.32 1.87
N HIS A 101 8.81 2.98 2.85
CA HIS A 101 9.18 4.30 3.36
C HIS A 101 9.51 4.25 4.87
N LEU A 102 10.04 5.34 5.44
CA LEU A 102 10.49 5.35 6.84
C LEU A 102 9.38 5.03 7.85
N ASN A 103 8.14 5.37 7.53
CA ASN A 103 6.99 5.09 8.39
C ASN A 103 6.77 3.57 8.59
N ASP A 104 7.19 2.75 7.65
CA ASP A 104 6.98 1.30 7.67
C ASP A 104 8.11 0.58 8.39
N VAL A 105 7.99 0.44 9.70
CA VAL A 105 8.97 -0.28 10.51
C VAL A 105 8.81 -1.79 10.31
N THR A 106 9.90 -2.43 9.90
CA THR A 106 9.99 -3.88 9.73
C THR A 106 10.62 -4.50 10.98
N VAL A 107 9.99 -5.53 11.54
CA VAL A 107 10.53 -6.35 12.64
C VAL A 107 10.64 -7.79 12.19
N VAL A 108 11.82 -8.38 12.36
CA VAL A 108 12.15 -9.76 11.93
C VAL A 108 12.56 -10.58 13.14
N CYS A 109 11.93 -11.75 13.29
CA CYS A 109 12.21 -12.75 14.32
C CYS A 109 12.75 -14.04 13.66
N PRO A 110 13.99 -14.45 13.94
CA PRO A 110 14.48 -15.76 13.53
C PRO A 110 13.84 -16.85 14.38
N ILE A 111 13.50 -17.97 13.78
CA ILE A 111 12.86 -19.11 14.45
C ILE A 111 13.80 -20.29 14.44
N TYR A 112 14.24 -20.70 15.62
CA TYR A 112 15.17 -21.82 15.83
C TYR A 112 14.44 -23.04 16.38
N SER A 113 14.84 -24.21 15.94
CA SER A 113 14.43 -25.50 16.50
C SER A 113 15.65 -26.36 16.75
N SER A 114 15.93 -26.70 18.01
CA SER A 114 17.11 -27.44 18.44
C SER A 114 18.42 -26.83 17.90
N GLY A 115 18.60 -25.53 18.09
CA GLY A 115 19.78 -24.77 17.68
C GLY A 115 19.97 -24.58 16.17
N ARG A 116 18.96 -24.90 15.34
CA ARG A 116 18.98 -24.68 13.88
C ARG A 116 17.92 -23.70 13.49
N LEU A 117 18.28 -22.72 12.66
CA LEU A 117 17.33 -21.80 12.02
C LEU A 117 16.40 -22.58 11.08
N VAL A 118 15.10 -22.49 11.28
CA VAL A 118 14.08 -23.17 10.46
C VAL A 118 13.22 -22.23 9.65
N ALA A 119 13.03 -20.99 10.14
CA ALA A 119 12.16 -20.00 9.52
C ALA A 119 12.47 -18.59 10.04
N PHE A 120 11.83 -17.58 9.42
CA PHE A 120 11.68 -16.24 9.97
C PHE A 120 10.20 -15.89 10.04
N ALA A 121 9.79 -15.20 11.10
CA ALA A 121 8.54 -14.43 11.16
C ALA A 121 8.88 -12.96 11.00
N ALA A 122 8.17 -12.26 10.16
CA ALA A 122 8.38 -10.84 9.97
C ALA A 122 7.04 -10.11 9.87
N ASN A 123 7.00 -8.90 10.36
CA ASN A 123 5.91 -7.98 10.11
C ASN A 123 6.44 -6.60 9.75
N LYS A 124 5.59 -5.84 9.09
CA LYS A 124 5.80 -4.44 8.73
C LYS A 124 4.57 -3.67 9.13
N ALA A 125 4.74 -2.55 9.83
CA ALA A 125 3.65 -1.72 10.30
C ALA A 125 3.95 -0.23 10.06
N HIS A 126 2.94 0.51 9.61
CA HIS A 126 3.05 1.94 9.36
C HIS A 126 2.89 2.73 10.66
N HIS A 127 3.95 3.33 11.12
CA HIS A 127 3.96 4.26 12.25
C HIS A 127 3.55 5.66 11.77
N ALA A 128 2.48 6.21 12.34
CA ALA A 128 1.87 7.46 11.88
C ALA A 128 2.81 8.67 11.88
N ASP A 129 3.86 8.65 12.71
CA ASP A 129 4.88 9.72 12.79
C ASP A 129 6.21 9.12 13.23
N VAL A 130 7.26 9.41 12.47
CA VAL A 130 8.63 8.96 12.73
C VAL A 130 9.63 10.11 12.83
N GLY A 131 9.14 11.33 13.17
CA GLY A 131 9.99 12.49 13.47
C GLY A 131 10.42 13.32 12.26
N GLY A 132 9.72 13.23 11.13
CA GLY A 132 9.98 14.05 9.96
C GLY A 132 9.65 15.55 10.15
N ALA A 133 9.95 16.35 9.14
CA ALA A 133 9.78 17.81 9.14
C ALA A 133 8.35 18.28 9.42
N VAL A 134 7.36 17.47 9.07
CA VAL A 134 5.93 17.73 9.33
C VAL A 134 5.29 16.56 10.09
N PRO A 135 4.16 16.77 10.81
CA PRO A 135 3.37 15.67 11.34
C PRO A 135 3.01 14.65 10.24
N GLY A 136 3.13 13.35 10.54
CA GLY A 136 2.94 12.29 9.57
C GLY A 136 4.18 11.95 8.73
N SER A 137 5.26 12.73 8.87
CA SER A 137 6.59 12.44 8.31
C SER A 137 6.66 12.34 6.78
N ILE A 138 5.68 12.86 6.04
CA ILE A 138 5.70 12.95 4.57
C ILE A 138 5.50 14.41 4.17
N SER A 139 6.55 15.04 3.65
CA SER A 139 6.54 16.46 3.23
C SER A 139 7.08 16.59 1.82
N MET A 140 6.30 17.21 0.92
CA MET A 140 6.76 17.50 -0.45
C MET A 140 7.98 18.45 -0.51
N LYS A 141 8.39 19.01 0.61
CA LYS A 141 9.58 19.86 0.72
C LYS A 141 10.85 19.10 1.11
N SER A 142 10.73 17.84 1.52
CA SER A 142 11.89 17.01 1.87
C SER A 142 12.78 16.79 0.64
N LYS A 143 14.06 17.02 0.79
CA LYS A 143 15.10 16.85 -0.24
C LYS A 143 15.92 15.58 -0.05
N THR A 144 15.92 15.07 1.16
CA THR A 144 16.64 13.85 1.53
C THR A 144 15.78 12.96 2.40
N LEU A 145 16.13 11.69 2.46
CA LEU A 145 15.51 10.71 3.35
C LEU A 145 15.52 11.15 4.82
N TYR A 146 16.60 11.82 5.27
CA TYR A 146 16.77 12.25 6.66
C TYR A 146 15.80 13.36 7.07
N GLU A 147 15.25 14.10 6.12
CA GLU A 147 14.19 15.09 6.38
C GLU A 147 12.80 14.47 6.49
N GLU A 148 12.65 13.21 6.00
CA GLU A 148 11.40 12.44 6.11
C GLU A 148 11.25 11.79 7.49
N GLY A 149 12.32 11.64 8.26
CA GLY A 149 12.22 11.12 9.62
C GLY A 149 13.46 10.42 10.12
N PHE A 150 13.30 9.74 11.24
CA PHE A 150 14.36 9.01 11.91
C PHE A 150 14.62 7.67 11.20
N VAL A 151 15.83 7.51 10.66
CA VAL A 151 16.28 6.28 10.03
C VAL A 151 16.76 5.31 11.09
N VAL A 152 16.15 4.14 11.15
CA VAL A 152 16.59 3.02 11.99
C VAL A 152 17.35 2.05 11.09
N GLU A 153 18.68 2.09 11.18
CA GLU A 153 19.52 1.03 10.62
C GLU A 153 19.21 -0.31 11.29
N PRO A 154 19.58 -1.45 10.68
CA PRO A 154 19.34 -2.76 11.29
C PRO A 154 19.81 -2.80 12.74
N THR A 155 18.86 -2.81 13.66
CA THR A 155 19.10 -2.68 15.10
C THR A 155 18.44 -3.82 15.85
N ARG A 156 19.15 -4.39 16.83
CA ARG A 156 18.60 -5.43 17.70
C ARG A 156 17.51 -4.83 18.60
N LEU A 157 16.27 -5.22 18.36
CA LEU A 157 15.10 -4.77 19.11
C LEU A 157 14.91 -5.56 20.42
N THR A 158 15.10 -6.90 20.33
CA THR A 158 15.03 -7.78 21.51
C THR A 158 16.25 -8.69 21.57
N ARG A 159 16.62 -9.11 22.79
CA ARG A 159 17.63 -10.11 23.07
C ARG A 159 17.13 -11.06 24.15
N ARG A 160 17.16 -12.38 23.89
CA ARG A 160 16.62 -13.40 24.80
C ARG A 160 15.17 -13.13 25.26
N GLY A 161 14.36 -12.58 24.36
CA GLY A 161 12.94 -12.24 24.62
C GLY A 161 12.70 -10.88 25.28
N GLU A 162 13.74 -10.17 25.72
CA GLU A 162 13.62 -8.85 26.36
C GLU A 162 14.02 -7.71 25.41
N PHE A 163 13.38 -6.57 25.56
CA PHE A 163 13.73 -5.37 24.78
C PHE A 163 15.13 -4.88 25.12
N VAL A 164 15.89 -4.52 24.08
CA VAL A 164 17.20 -3.90 24.24
C VAL A 164 16.98 -2.43 24.64
N PRO A 165 17.49 -1.99 25.80
CA PRO A 165 17.43 -0.60 26.19
C PRO A 165 18.04 0.32 25.13
N GLY A 166 17.45 1.50 24.94
CA GLY A 166 17.93 2.52 24.01
C GLY A 166 17.38 2.42 22.59
N ALA A 167 17.24 1.23 22.00
CA ALA A 167 16.71 1.08 20.63
C ALA A 167 15.27 1.59 20.51
N VAL A 168 14.39 1.16 21.41
CA VAL A 168 12.99 1.61 21.48
C VAL A 168 12.90 3.08 21.85
N ASP A 169 13.76 3.53 22.78
CA ASP A 169 13.74 4.90 23.29
C ASP A 169 14.18 5.90 22.22
N ALA A 170 15.24 5.62 21.47
CA ALA A 170 15.72 6.48 20.39
C ALA A 170 14.66 6.67 19.30
N PHE A 171 14.08 5.58 18.81
CA PHE A 171 13.00 5.64 17.80
C PHE A 171 11.76 6.36 18.32
N SER A 172 11.35 6.07 19.56
CA SER A 172 10.16 6.68 20.15
C SER A 172 10.33 8.16 20.42
N ALA A 173 11.50 8.58 20.91
CA ALA A 173 11.81 9.98 21.23
C ALA A 173 11.86 10.88 19.98
N ALA A 174 12.16 10.33 18.81
CA ALA A 174 12.14 11.07 17.56
C ALA A 174 10.72 11.45 17.11
N SER A 175 9.70 10.67 17.53
CA SER A 175 8.29 10.88 17.14
C SER A 175 7.57 11.91 18.00
N ARG A 176 6.54 12.54 17.42
CA ARG A 176 5.61 13.44 18.16
C ARG A 176 4.69 12.69 19.14
N THR A 177 4.55 11.37 18.96
CA THR A 177 3.70 10.49 19.80
C THR A 177 4.49 9.30 20.36
N PRO A 178 5.48 9.52 21.25
CA PRO A 178 6.41 8.47 21.70
C PRO A 178 5.73 7.30 22.41
N ALA A 179 4.65 7.52 23.14
CA ALA A 179 3.91 6.47 23.83
C ALA A 179 3.28 5.46 22.85
N GLU A 180 2.68 5.96 21.76
CA GLU A 180 2.14 5.10 20.69
C GLU A 180 3.24 4.28 20.03
N ARG A 181 4.40 4.89 19.72
CA ARG A 181 5.53 4.16 19.10
C ARG A 181 6.00 3.00 19.95
N ARG A 182 6.14 3.20 21.27
CA ARG A 182 6.50 2.11 22.20
C ARG A 182 5.45 1.01 22.22
N GLY A 183 4.16 1.39 22.23
CA GLY A 183 3.06 0.43 22.21
C GLY A 183 3.04 -0.39 20.92
N ASP A 184 3.18 0.27 19.78
CA ASP A 184 3.15 -0.35 18.45
C ASP A 184 4.35 -1.30 18.24
N LEU A 185 5.56 -0.94 18.68
CA LEU A 185 6.73 -1.84 18.64
C LEU A 185 6.51 -3.10 19.50
N ARG A 186 5.89 -2.96 20.68
CA ARG A 186 5.52 -4.13 21.51
C ARG A 186 4.51 -5.03 20.80
N ALA A 187 3.54 -4.44 20.11
CA ALA A 187 2.57 -5.17 19.31
C ALA A 187 3.24 -5.93 18.14
N GLN A 188 4.20 -5.32 17.46
CA GLN A 188 4.98 -5.98 16.41
C GLN A 188 5.79 -7.19 16.95
N VAL A 189 6.40 -7.06 18.12
CA VAL A 189 7.10 -8.17 18.80
C VAL A 189 6.10 -9.29 19.13
N ALA A 190 4.94 -8.97 19.72
CA ALA A 190 3.92 -9.96 20.07
C ALA A 190 3.37 -10.71 18.84
N ALA A 191 3.22 -10.03 17.71
CA ALA A 191 2.82 -10.63 16.45
C ALA A 191 3.86 -11.66 15.96
N ASN A 192 5.15 -11.31 15.98
CA ASN A 192 6.21 -12.25 15.59
C ASN A 192 6.34 -13.44 16.53
N LEU A 193 6.14 -13.27 17.84
CA LEU A 193 6.09 -14.37 18.81
C LEU A 193 4.91 -15.31 18.55
N THR A 194 3.79 -14.79 18.04
CA THR A 194 2.65 -15.61 17.60
C THR A 194 3.06 -16.49 16.41
N GLY A 195 3.69 -15.92 15.38
CA GLY A 195 4.22 -16.65 14.23
C GLY A 195 5.26 -17.70 14.64
N GLN A 196 6.21 -17.33 15.51
CA GLN A 196 7.23 -18.25 16.05
C GLN A 196 6.59 -19.46 16.72
N ARG A 197 5.62 -19.25 17.60
CA ARG A 197 4.92 -20.30 18.33
C ARG A 197 4.18 -21.26 17.37
N ARG A 198 3.53 -20.74 16.32
CA ARG A 198 2.83 -21.55 15.32
C ARG A 198 3.79 -22.38 14.47
N VAL A 199 4.87 -21.79 14.01
CA VAL A 199 5.93 -22.50 13.26
C VAL A 199 6.53 -23.60 14.09
N LEU A 200 6.92 -23.33 15.34
CA LEU A 200 7.49 -24.35 16.24
C LEU A 200 6.50 -25.49 16.54
N GLY A 201 5.21 -25.18 16.67
CA GLY A 201 4.16 -26.20 16.80
C GLY A 201 4.09 -27.13 15.59
N LEU A 202 4.18 -26.60 14.38
CA LEU A 202 4.20 -27.38 13.14
C LEU A 202 5.49 -28.24 13.04
N VAL A 203 6.64 -27.66 13.36
CA VAL A 203 7.92 -28.37 13.36
C VAL A 203 7.94 -29.49 14.41
N SER A 204 7.39 -29.25 15.60
CA SER A 204 7.28 -30.28 16.65
C SER A 204 6.36 -31.43 16.24
N LYS A 205 5.23 -31.12 15.60
CA LYS A 205 4.22 -32.12 15.19
C LYS A 205 4.65 -32.97 13.99
N HIS A 206 5.28 -32.35 12.98
CA HIS A 206 5.54 -32.99 11.68
C HIS A 206 7.03 -33.25 11.41
N GLY A 207 7.91 -32.68 12.21
CA GLY A 207 9.36 -32.73 12.01
C GLY A 207 9.86 -31.66 11.05
N ARG A 208 11.15 -31.30 11.19
CA ARG A 208 11.81 -30.26 10.38
C ARG A 208 11.83 -30.58 8.89
N ASP A 209 12.03 -31.86 8.53
CA ASP A 209 12.11 -32.28 7.13
C ASP A 209 10.76 -32.14 6.42
N ALA A 210 9.63 -32.46 7.08
CA ALA A 210 8.31 -32.25 6.54
C ALA A 210 8.00 -30.76 6.37
N PHE A 211 8.36 -29.94 7.37
CA PHE A 211 8.23 -28.50 7.31
C PHE A 211 8.99 -27.90 6.13
N ALA A 212 10.27 -28.24 5.95
CA ALA A 212 11.07 -27.75 4.83
C ALA A 212 10.51 -28.20 3.47
N ARG A 213 10.08 -29.48 3.36
CA ARG A 213 9.50 -30.01 2.13
C ARG A 213 8.14 -29.42 1.80
N SER A 214 7.34 -29.03 2.79
CA SER A 214 6.06 -28.35 2.53
C SER A 214 6.27 -27.00 1.84
N GLY A 215 7.33 -26.27 2.15
CA GLY A 215 7.72 -25.05 1.44
C GLY A 215 8.03 -25.31 -0.04
N GLU A 216 8.91 -26.27 -0.33
CA GLU A 216 9.27 -26.62 -1.72
C GLU A 216 8.05 -27.12 -2.50
N PHE A 217 7.19 -27.94 -1.89
CA PHE A 217 5.95 -28.42 -2.47
C PHE A 217 5.01 -27.24 -2.84
N SER A 218 4.78 -26.33 -1.88
CA SER A 218 3.93 -25.16 -2.08
C SER A 218 4.48 -24.21 -3.14
N PHE A 219 5.79 -24.00 -3.20
CA PHE A 219 6.44 -23.18 -4.23
C PHE A 219 6.26 -23.77 -5.63
N ALA A 220 6.52 -25.07 -5.80
CA ALA A 220 6.35 -25.74 -7.07
C ALA A 220 4.89 -25.69 -7.55
N HIS A 221 3.94 -25.87 -6.63
CA HIS A 221 2.50 -25.80 -6.92
C HIS A 221 2.09 -24.40 -7.39
N SER A 222 2.44 -23.36 -6.63
CA SER A 222 2.11 -21.96 -6.96
C SER A 222 2.76 -21.50 -8.25
N GLU A 223 4.03 -21.89 -8.51
CA GLU A 223 4.71 -21.60 -9.76
C GLU A 223 3.99 -22.24 -10.95
N ALA A 224 3.63 -23.50 -10.84
CA ALA A 224 2.94 -24.21 -11.91
C ALA A 224 1.56 -23.59 -12.20
N MET A 225 0.80 -23.20 -11.17
CA MET A 225 -0.48 -22.51 -11.32
C MET A 225 -0.28 -21.14 -12.00
N MET A 226 0.66 -20.34 -11.51
CA MET A 226 0.95 -19.02 -12.08
C MET A 226 1.35 -19.12 -13.55
N ARG A 227 2.23 -20.05 -13.91
CA ARG A 227 2.62 -20.27 -15.31
C ARG A 227 1.43 -20.64 -16.20
N LYS A 228 0.51 -21.50 -15.74
CA LYS A 228 -0.72 -21.84 -16.46
C LYS A 228 -1.59 -20.62 -16.69
N ARG A 229 -1.80 -19.77 -15.68
CA ARG A 229 -2.60 -18.55 -15.81
C ARG A 229 -1.96 -17.54 -16.74
N LEU A 230 -0.67 -17.30 -16.61
CA LEU A 230 0.07 -16.39 -17.49
C LEU A 230 0.09 -16.85 -18.96
N ALA A 231 0.08 -18.16 -19.21
CA ALA A 231 0.02 -18.71 -20.56
C ALA A 231 -1.32 -18.43 -21.29
N LEU A 232 -2.39 -18.09 -20.56
CA LEU A 232 -3.68 -17.69 -21.13
C LEU A 232 -3.69 -16.23 -21.63
N LEU A 233 -2.73 -15.42 -21.21
CA LEU A 233 -2.63 -14.05 -21.67
C LEU A 233 -2.08 -14.01 -23.09
N ARG A 234 -2.50 -12.99 -23.85
CA ARG A 234 -1.96 -12.77 -25.19
C ARG A 234 -0.46 -12.53 -25.12
N GLN A 235 0.31 -13.32 -25.87
CA GLN A 235 1.75 -13.18 -25.94
C GLN A 235 2.16 -11.92 -26.73
N GLY A 236 3.30 -11.34 -26.38
CA GLY A 236 3.84 -10.17 -27.05
C GLY A 236 4.49 -9.17 -26.11
N THR A 237 4.88 -8.02 -26.66
CA THR A 237 5.42 -6.88 -25.92
C THR A 237 4.39 -5.75 -25.91
N PHE A 238 4.03 -5.32 -24.73
CA PHE A 238 3.03 -4.27 -24.49
C PHE A 238 3.70 -3.09 -23.77
N ARG A 239 3.57 -1.91 -24.34
CA ARG A 239 4.18 -0.68 -23.79
C ARG A 239 3.11 0.28 -23.35
N ALA A 240 3.37 0.96 -22.24
CA ALA A 240 2.56 2.06 -21.73
C ALA A 240 3.43 3.15 -21.10
N SER A 241 2.85 4.32 -20.96
CA SER A 241 3.39 5.44 -20.18
C SER A 241 2.28 6.03 -19.33
N GLU A 242 2.59 6.36 -18.10
CA GLU A 242 1.74 7.09 -17.18
C GLU A 242 2.49 8.31 -16.63
N VAL A 243 1.74 9.28 -16.14
CA VAL A 243 2.30 10.56 -15.65
C VAL A 243 1.98 10.72 -14.16
N LEU A 244 3.01 11.02 -13.37
CA LEU A 244 2.87 11.57 -12.02
C LEU A 244 2.91 13.10 -12.10
N GLU A 245 2.12 13.74 -11.29
CA GLU A 245 2.06 15.19 -11.18
C GLU A 245 3.13 15.66 -10.19
N GLY A 246 4.17 16.34 -10.66
CA GLY A 246 5.23 16.90 -9.82
C GLY A 246 4.72 17.97 -8.86
N ALA A 247 5.44 18.18 -7.75
CA ALA A 247 5.07 19.19 -6.76
C ALA A 247 5.21 20.64 -7.28
N ASP A 248 6.05 20.81 -8.28
CA ASP A 248 6.33 22.06 -8.98
C ASP A 248 5.47 22.27 -10.25
N GLY A 249 4.51 21.37 -10.48
CA GLY A 249 3.69 21.33 -11.68
C GLY A 249 4.34 20.64 -12.88
N SER A 250 5.54 20.07 -12.70
CA SER A 250 6.20 19.24 -13.72
C SER A 250 5.46 17.91 -13.94
N GLU A 251 5.75 17.25 -15.04
CA GLU A 251 5.27 15.91 -15.35
C GLU A 251 6.43 14.91 -15.23
N LEU A 252 6.23 13.85 -14.43
CA LEU A 252 7.18 12.74 -14.34
C LEU A 252 6.61 11.54 -15.08
N HIS A 253 7.30 11.07 -16.10
CA HIS A 253 6.87 9.96 -16.93
C HIS A 253 7.39 8.62 -16.43
N LEU A 254 6.48 7.74 -16.04
CA LEU A 254 6.74 6.33 -15.81
C LEU A 254 6.49 5.58 -17.12
N ARG A 255 7.46 4.78 -17.55
CA ARG A 255 7.35 3.97 -18.78
C ARG A 255 7.63 2.52 -18.46
N ALA A 256 6.85 1.62 -19.06
CA ALA A 256 7.08 0.19 -18.93
C ALA A 256 6.89 -0.54 -20.25
N ALA A 257 7.76 -1.52 -20.48
CA ALA A 257 7.58 -2.54 -21.49
C ALA A 257 7.33 -3.88 -20.79
N VAL A 258 6.13 -4.44 -20.99
CA VAL A 258 5.72 -5.72 -20.42
C VAL A 258 5.77 -6.78 -21.52
N VAL A 259 6.61 -7.79 -21.34
CA VAL A 259 6.73 -8.94 -22.24
C VAL A 259 6.00 -10.12 -21.62
N VAL A 260 5.00 -10.64 -22.32
CA VAL A 260 4.25 -11.82 -21.96
C VAL A 260 4.61 -12.96 -22.90
N GLY A 261 5.06 -14.09 -22.36
CA GLY A 261 5.41 -15.24 -23.19
C GLY A 261 5.76 -16.49 -22.38
N HIS A 262 5.38 -17.65 -22.91
CA HIS A 262 5.73 -18.96 -22.34
C HIS A 262 5.43 -19.13 -20.84
N GLY A 263 4.30 -18.58 -20.38
CA GLY A 263 3.91 -18.64 -18.95
C GLY A 263 4.81 -17.80 -18.04
N ARG A 264 5.39 -16.72 -18.58
CA ARG A 264 6.22 -15.75 -17.86
C ARG A 264 5.83 -14.32 -18.21
N VAL A 265 6.12 -13.41 -17.32
CA VAL A 265 6.03 -11.96 -17.56
C VAL A 265 7.34 -11.32 -17.15
N SER A 266 7.87 -10.45 -18.01
CA SER A 266 8.95 -9.55 -17.63
C SER A 266 8.54 -8.10 -17.85
N VAL A 267 8.89 -7.24 -16.91
CA VAL A 267 8.60 -5.80 -16.91
C VAL A 267 9.94 -5.06 -16.92
N ASP A 268 10.13 -4.19 -17.91
CA ASP A 268 11.30 -3.31 -18.00
C ASP A 268 10.84 -1.85 -17.96
N TYR A 269 11.34 -1.10 -17.00
CA TYR A 269 11.07 0.33 -16.81
C TYR A 269 12.08 1.25 -17.52
N ALA A 270 12.85 0.74 -18.46
CA ALA A 270 13.77 1.56 -19.25
C ALA A 270 13.04 2.75 -19.90
N GLY A 271 13.63 3.95 -19.79
CA GLY A 271 13.05 5.20 -20.27
C GLY A 271 12.10 5.90 -19.30
N THR A 272 11.89 5.37 -18.08
CA THR A 272 11.27 6.12 -16.97
C THR A 272 12.17 7.30 -16.59
N ASP A 273 11.56 8.42 -16.24
CA ASP A 273 12.28 9.65 -15.89
C ASP A 273 13.23 9.46 -14.70
N PRO A 274 14.29 10.26 -14.61
CA PRO A 274 15.24 10.23 -13.48
C PRO A 274 14.55 10.47 -12.14
N GLN A 275 15.21 10.02 -11.06
CA GLN A 275 14.82 10.37 -9.69
C GLN A 275 14.80 11.88 -9.47
N VAL A 276 13.98 12.32 -8.51
CA VAL A 276 13.74 13.73 -8.22
C VAL A 276 14.11 14.10 -6.78
N ASP A 277 14.37 15.39 -6.53
CA ASP A 277 14.74 15.93 -5.21
C ASP A 277 13.50 16.25 -4.34
N TYR A 278 12.44 15.43 -4.47
CA TYR A 278 11.24 15.50 -3.64
C TYR A 278 10.60 14.10 -3.55
N PRO A 279 9.76 13.80 -2.56
CA PRO A 279 9.46 12.43 -2.14
C PRO A 279 8.50 11.64 -3.05
N LEU A 280 8.55 11.79 -4.36
CA LEU A 280 7.82 10.94 -5.30
C LEU A 280 8.64 9.76 -5.85
N ASN A 281 9.87 9.57 -5.40
CA ASN A 281 10.66 8.41 -5.77
C ASN A 281 10.15 7.15 -5.09
N SER A 282 10.05 6.05 -5.83
CA SER A 282 9.58 4.75 -5.36
C SER A 282 10.74 3.76 -5.29
N VAL A 283 11.10 3.30 -4.11
CA VAL A 283 12.14 2.27 -3.96
C VAL A 283 11.76 0.98 -4.68
N PHE A 284 12.75 0.20 -5.10
CA PHE A 284 12.52 -0.99 -5.93
C PHE A 284 11.54 -2.00 -5.31
N GLY A 285 11.52 -2.15 -3.99
CA GLY A 285 10.56 -3.02 -3.30
C GLY A 285 9.10 -2.62 -3.55
N VAL A 286 8.79 -1.33 -3.56
CA VAL A 286 7.46 -0.79 -3.89
C VAL A 286 7.13 -0.98 -5.37
N THR A 287 8.11 -0.73 -6.24
CA THR A 287 7.96 -0.95 -7.69
C THR A 287 7.63 -2.41 -7.99
N LEU A 288 8.32 -3.34 -7.33
CA LEU A 288 8.07 -4.78 -7.42
C LEU A 288 6.66 -5.14 -6.94
N SER A 289 6.22 -4.55 -5.82
CA SER A 289 4.88 -4.78 -5.28
C SER A 289 3.78 -4.40 -6.27
N GLY A 290 3.92 -3.27 -6.98
CA GLY A 290 2.95 -2.83 -7.99
C GLY A 290 2.80 -3.83 -9.13
N VAL A 291 3.92 -4.41 -9.61
CA VAL A 291 3.89 -5.46 -10.63
C VAL A 291 3.22 -6.73 -10.09
N TYR A 292 3.61 -7.19 -8.91
CA TYR A 292 3.07 -8.41 -8.30
C TYR A 292 1.57 -8.28 -8.04
N PHE A 293 1.12 -7.13 -7.55
CA PHE A 293 -0.29 -6.84 -7.34
C PHE A 293 -1.10 -6.99 -8.65
N VAL A 294 -0.68 -6.33 -9.72
CA VAL A 294 -1.41 -6.38 -11.00
C VAL A 294 -1.40 -7.81 -11.57
N ILE A 295 -0.28 -8.51 -11.53
CA ILE A 295 -0.22 -9.89 -12.02
C ILE A 295 -1.18 -10.79 -11.24
N ARG A 296 -1.23 -10.68 -9.91
CA ARG A 296 -2.15 -11.46 -9.09
C ARG A 296 -3.62 -11.17 -9.41
N THR A 297 -4.00 -9.91 -9.59
CA THR A 297 -5.40 -9.56 -9.94
C THR A 297 -5.83 -10.10 -11.30
N LEU A 298 -4.89 -10.35 -12.22
CA LEU A 298 -5.16 -10.91 -13.54
C LEU A 298 -5.11 -12.44 -13.59
N THR A 299 -4.50 -13.08 -12.58
CA THR A 299 -4.27 -14.53 -12.56
C THR A 299 -5.17 -15.28 -11.57
N GLY A 300 -5.86 -14.57 -10.69
CA GLY A 300 -6.81 -15.13 -9.72
C GLY A 300 -6.22 -15.26 -8.31
N ASP A 301 -7.11 -15.35 -7.34
CA ASP A 301 -6.82 -15.41 -5.90
C ASP A 301 -6.61 -16.84 -5.37
N ASP A 302 -6.86 -17.85 -6.20
CA ASP A 302 -6.66 -19.26 -5.87
C ASP A 302 -5.18 -19.70 -5.82
N ILE A 303 -4.26 -18.85 -6.31
CA ILE A 303 -2.81 -19.12 -6.26
C ILE A 303 -2.26 -18.64 -4.90
N PRO A 304 -1.67 -19.53 -4.07
CA PRO A 304 -1.10 -19.09 -2.80
C PRO A 304 -0.02 -18.00 -2.97
N ALA A 305 -0.11 -16.94 -2.16
CA ALA A 305 0.86 -15.84 -2.17
C ALA A 305 2.15 -16.28 -1.47
N ASN A 306 3.02 -16.94 -2.20
CA ASN A 306 4.32 -17.41 -1.74
C ASN A 306 5.41 -17.16 -2.79
N HIS A 307 6.64 -17.51 -2.47
CA HIS A 307 7.79 -17.36 -3.36
C HIS A 307 7.54 -17.96 -4.76
N GLY A 308 6.91 -19.14 -4.85
CA GLY A 308 6.66 -19.81 -6.13
C GLY A 308 5.74 -19.02 -7.08
N ALA A 309 4.75 -18.32 -6.55
CA ALA A 309 3.83 -17.50 -7.35
C ALA A 309 4.56 -16.39 -8.14
N PHE A 310 5.69 -15.90 -7.62
CA PHE A 310 6.41 -14.77 -8.22
C PHE A 310 7.65 -15.18 -9.04
N VAL A 311 8.06 -16.45 -9.02
CA VAL A 311 9.17 -16.97 -9.86
C VAL A 311 8.98 -16.68 -11.36
N PRO A 312 7.77 -16.77 -11.94
CA PRO A 312 7.58 -16.46 -13.36
C PRO A 312 7.53 -14.96 -13.70
N VAL A 313 7.64 -14.06 -12.69
CA VAL A 313 7.55 -12.61 -12.88
C VAL A 313 8.92 -11.97 -12.65
N GLN A 314 9.45 -11.32 -13.68
CA GLN A 314 10.74 -10.62 -13.61
C GLN A 314 10.53 -9.11 -13.75
N VAL A 315 11.24 -8.33 -12.95
CA VAL A 315 11.16 -6.86 -12.96
C VAL A 315 12.56 -6.28 -13.05
N ARG A 316 12.75 -5.35 -13.98
CA ARG A 316 13.95 -4.55 -14.16
C ARG A 316 13.60 -3.08 -14.08
N ALA A 317 14.17 -2.35 -13.15
CA ALA A 317 14.07 -0.90 -13.05
C ALA A 317 15.49 -0.32 -12.99
N PRO A 318 15.88 0.56 -13.93
CA PRO A 318 17.22 1.16 -13.92
C PRO A 318 17.44 1.97 -12.63
N PRO A 319 18.61 1.84 -11.97
CA PRO A 319 18.97 2.68 -10.83
C PRO A 319 18.98 4.17 -11.21
N GLY A 320 18.67 5.04 -10.25
CA GLY A 320 18.62 6.48 -10.47
C GLY A 320 17.36 6.97 -11.18
N THR A 321 16.32 6.14 -11.28
CA THR A 321 15.00 6.54 -11.80
C THR A 321 13.99 6.71 -10.69
N VAL A 322 12.86 7.38 -10.99
CA VAL A 322 11.73 7.56 -10.03
C VAL A 322 11.22 6.22 -9.46
N VAL A 323 11.39 5.11 -10.18
CA VAL A 323 10.95 3.77 -9.76
C VAL A 323 12.06 2.89 -9.16
N ASN A 324 13.27 3.42 -9.05
CA ASN A 324 14.42 2.78 -8.40
C ASN A 324 15.49 3.84 -8.06
N PRO A 325 15.19 4.75 -7.12
CA PRO A 325 16.10 5.81 -6.74
C PRO A 325 17.31 5.26 -5.98
N THR A 326 18.33 6.12 -5.87
CA THR A 326 19.52 5.87 -5.04
C THR A 326 19.42 6.66 -3.72
N SER A 327 19.89 6.06 -2.62
CA SER A 327 20.00 6.76 -1.34
C SER A 327 20.93 7.97 -1.46
N PRO A 328 20.63 9.10 -0.79
CA PRO A 328 19.56 9.32 0.19
C PRO A 328 18.37 10.13 -0.36
N HIS A 329 17.94 9.92 -1.61
CA HIS A 329 16.77 10.63 -2.15
C HIS A 329 15.50 10.35 -1.32
N PRO A 330 14.58 11.32 -1.18
CA PRO A 330 13.36 11.17 -0.41
C PRO A 330 12.36 10.27 -1.15
N VAL A 331 11.63 9.43 -0.42
CA VAL A 331 10.79 8.35 -1.00
C VAL A 331 9.40 8.22 -0.36
N GLY A 332 9.07 9.04 0.63
CA GLY A 332 7.82 8.89 1.41
C GLY A 332 6.56 8.90 0.55
N GLY A 333 6.47 9.84 -0.40
CA GLY A 333 5.36 9.94 -1.34
C GLY A 333 5.37 8.85 -2.42
N GLY A 334 6.54 8.29 -2.73
CA GLY A 334 6.67 7.20 -3.68
C GLY A 334 5.97 5.94 -3.24
N ASN A 335 6.01 5.63 -1.96
CA ASN A 335 5.29 4.50 -1.36
C ASN A 335 3.77 4.62 -1.55
N VAL A 336 3.24 5.82 -1.55
CA VAL A 336 1.80 6.09 -1.53
C VAL A 336 1.24 6.53 -2.89
N GLU A 337 1.92 7.38 -3.66
CA GLU A 337 1.37 7.90 -4.92
C GLU A 337 2.02 7.28 -6.16
N THR A 338 3.36 7.16 -6.19
CA THR A 338 4.04 6.52 -7.32
C THR A 338 3.69 5.05 -7.42
N SER A 339 3.48 4.37 -6.29
CA SER A 339 2.99 2.99 -6.25
C SER A 339 1.65 2.81 -6.95
N GLN A 340 0.70 3.73 -6.72
CA GLN A 340 -0.61 3.74 -7.36
C GLN A 340 -0.49 3.92 -8.87
N ARG A 341 0.35 4.87 -9.29
CA ARG A 341 0.59 5.14 -10.71
C ARG A 341 1.30 3.97 -11.38
N ASN A 342 2.20 3.30 -10.66
CA ASN A 342 2.87 2.09 -11.15
C ASN A 342 1.86 0.96 -11.44
N ALA A 343 0.91 0.72 -10.54
CA ALA A 343 -0.15 -0.27 -10.78
C ALA A 343 -0.99 0.10 -12.02
N ASP A 344 -1.39 1.36 -12.16
CA ASP A 344 -2.13 1.85 -13.33
C ASP A 344 -1.32 1.67 -14.63
N LEU A 345 0.00 1.93 -14.60
CA LEU A 345 0.91 1.74 -15.73
C LEU A 345 0.92 0.28 -16.21
N ILE A 346 1.03 -0.67 -15.27
CA ILE A 346 1.08 -2.09 -15.61
C ILE A 346 -0.30 -2.58 -16.09
N TYR A 347 -1.40 -2.12 -15.49
CA TYR A 347 -2.75 -2.37 -16.02
C TYR A 347 -2.91 -1.83 -17.43
N HIS A 348 -2.47 -0.59 -17.68
CA HIS A 348 -2.56 0.02 -19.00
C HIS A 348 -1.77 -0.77 -20.04
N ALA A 349 -0.54 -1.15 -19.74
CA ALA A 349 0.28 -1.99 -20.61
C ALA A 349 -0.42 -3.33 -20.92
N LEU A 350 -0.97 -4.00 -19.89
CA LEU A 350 -1.61 -5.31 -20.03
C LEU A 350 -3.05 -5.26 -20.55
N SER A 351 -3.67 -4.09 -20.74
CA SER A 351 -5.05 -3.96 -21.22
C SER A 351 -5.30 -4.65 -22.57
N ARG A 352 -4.25 -4.74 -23.41
CA ARG A 352 -4.29 -5.42 -24.71
C ARG A 352 -3.89 -6.90 -24.62
N ALA A 353 -3.16 -7.31 -23.58
CA ALA A 353 -2.77 -8.70 -23.33
C ALA A 353 -3.88 -9.49 -22.61
N ALA A 354 -4.63 -8.83 -21.76
CA ALA A 354 -5.65 -9.39 -20.89
C ALA A 354 -7.01 -8.68 -21.12
N THR A 355 -7.43 -8.59 -22.39
CA THR A 355 -8.66 -7.90 -22.77
C THR A 355 -9.88 -8.47 -22.02
N GLY A 356 -10.61 -7.61 -21.35
CA GLY A 356 -11.77 -7.97 -20.54
C GLY A 356 -11.46 -8.35 -19.09
N LEU A 357 -10.19 -8.53 -18.71
CA LEU A 357 -9.76 -8.75 -17.32
C LEU A 357 -9.29 -7.43 -16.67
N VAL A 358 -8.63 -6.56 -17.44
CA VAL A 358 -8.14 -5.27 -16.96
C VAL A 358 -9.31 -4.30 -16.79
N PRO A 359 -9.47 -3.66 -15.60
CA PRO A 359 -10.45 -2.59 -15.40
C PRO A 359 -9.99 -1.27 -16.05
N ALA A 360 -10.89 -0.28 -16.16
CA ALA A 360 -10.51 1.11 -16.36
C ALA A 360 -9.73 1.62 -15.13
N ALA A 361 -9.05 2.77 -15.25
CA ALA A 361 -8.26 3.30 -14.13
C ALA A 361 -9.13 3.59 -12.90
N ALA A 362 -8.64 3.21 -11.75
CA ALA A 362 -9.16 3.68 -10.47
C ALA A 362 -8.82 5.16 -10.25
N GLY A 363 -9.36 5.77 -9.21
CA GLY A 363 -8.97 7.11 -8.77
C GLY A 363 -7.47 7.27 -8.51
N GLY A 364 -6.75 6.18 -8.33
CA GLY A 364 -5.29 6.06 -8.47
C GLY A 364 -4.48 7.03 -7.60
N SER A 365 -4.95 7.27 -6.37
CA SER A 365 -4.29 8.06 -5.33
C SER A 365 -4.71 7.52 -3.96
N MET A 366 -3.81 7.57 -2.99
CA MET A 366 -4.16 7.27 -1.61
C MET A 366 -4.79 8.48 -0.90
N ASN A 367 -4.66 9.68 -1.47
CA ASN A 367 -5.15 10.93 -0.89
C ASN A 367 -4.74 11.08 0.57
N ASN A 368 -3.44 11.14 0.80
CA ASN A 368 -2.84 11.14 2.12
C ASN A 368 -3.11 12.46 2.85
N VAL A 369 -3.79 12.39 3.96
CA VAL A 369 -4.05 13.51 4.87
C VAL A 369 -3.22 13.33 6.13
N MET A 370 -2.38 14.30 6.41
CA MET A 370 -1.57 14.36 7.62
C MET A 370 -1.93 15.62 8.39
N LEU A 371 -2.22 15.44 9.65
CA LEU A 371 -2.61 16.50 10.56
C LEU A 371 -1.79 16.42 11.85
N GLY A 372 -1.47 17.54 12.43
CA GLY A 372 -0.80 17.54 13.72
C GLY A 372 -0.47 18.93 14.23
N GLY A 373 -0.02 18.96 15.46
CA GLY A 373 0.30 20.20 16.13
C GLY A 373 0.39 20.04 17.62
N ARG A 374 0.09 21.13 18.35
CA ARG A 374 0.03 21.16 19.80
C ARG A 374 -1.40 21.41 20.25
N HIS A 375 -1.90 20.57 21.16
CA HIS A 375 -3.17 20.78 21.80
C HIS A 375 -3.00 20.60 23.31
N ARG A 376 -3.40 21.61 24.10
CA ARG A 376 -3.06 21.66 25.53
C ARG A 376 -1.54 21.54 25.71
N GLU A 377 -1.06 20.61 26.52
CA GLU A 377 0.37 20.42 26.79
C GLU A 377 1.04 19.35 25.92
N SER A 378 0.29 18.62 25.09
CA SER A 378 0.80 17.50 24.31
C SER A 378 0.88 17.80 22.81
N GLN A 379 1.84 17.17 22.13
CA GLN A 379 1.85 17.08 20.68
C GLN A 379 0.93 15.95 20.22
N TRP A 380 0.38 16.10 19.01
CA TRP A 380 -0.41 15.08 18.36
C TRP A 380 -0.04 15.02 16.88
N ALA A 381 -0.17 13.84 16.30
CA ALA A 381 -0.02 13.60 14.87
C ALA A 381 -1.05 12.56 14.44
N PHE A 382 -1.61 12.76 13.27
CA PHE A 382 -2.59 11.89 12.67
C PHE A 382 -2.28 11.73 11.18
N TYR A 383 -2.50 10.53 10.68
CA TYR A 383 -2.34 10.17 9.28
C TYR A 383 -3.52 9.32 8.83
N GLU A 384 -4.13 9.65 7.70
CA GLU A 384 -5.08 8.75 7.04
C GLU A 384 -5.03 8.88 5.51
N THR A 385 -5.54 7.85 4.85
CA THR A 385 -5.78 7.81 3.42
C THR A 385 -7.28 7.84 3.16
N ILE A 386 -7.71 8.42 2.04
CA ILE A 386 -9.13 8.54 1.70
C ILE A 386 -9.40 7.74 0.42
N GLY A 387 -10.47 6.93 0.45
CA GLY A 387 -10.91 6.11 -0.67
C GLY A 387 -11.25 6.93 -1.92
N VAL A 388 -11.30 6.25 -3.06
CA VAL A 388 -11.56 6.79 -4.40
C VAL A 388 -12.62 5.94 -5.10
N GLY A 389 -13.01 6.28 -6.32
CA GLY A 389 -13.79 5.38 -7.17
C GLY A 389 -12.90 4.36 -7.86
N LEU A 390 -13.31 3.07 -7.88
CA LEU A 390 -12.66 2.08 -8.72
C LEU A 390 -13.07 2.23 -10.19
N GLY A 391 -12.21 1.81 -11.11
CA GLY A 391 -12.55 1.73 -12.52
C GLY A 391 -13.66 0.71 -12.81
N GLY A 392 -14.53 1.02 -13.78
CA GLY A 392 -15.47 0.07 -14.32
C GLY A 392 -14.72 -1.11 -14.98
N ARG A 393 -15.34 -2.28 -15.00
CA ARG A 393 -14.78 -3.47 -15.64
C ARG A 393 -15.86 -4.23 -16.40
N ARG A 394 -15.46 -5.20 -17.21
CA ARG A 394 -16.41 -6.02 -17.96
C ARG A 394 -17.40 -6.70 -17.03
N GLY A 395 -18.70 -6.42 -17.23
CA GLY A 395 -19.79 -7.00 -16.47
C GLY A 395 -20.08 -6.34 -15.12
N GLN A 396 -19.34 -5.30 -14.71
CA GLN A 396 -19.52 -4.69 -13.40
C GLN A 396 -19.12 -3.20 -13.37
N ASP A 397 -19.96 -2.39 -12.74
CA ASP A 397 -19.63 -1.00 -12.39
C ASP A 397 -18.45 -0.95 -11.41
N GLY A 398 -17.72 0.16 -11.43
CA GLY A 398 -16.69 0.44 -10.42
C GLY A 398 -17.31 0.62 -9.03
N ILE A 399 -16.60 0.19 -8.00
CA ILE A 399 -17.03 0.33 -6.60
C ILE A 399 -16.81 1.78 -6.16
N ASP A 400 -17.79 2.30 -5.42
CA ASP A 400 -17.80 3.68 -4.94
C ASP A 400 -17.01 3.82 -3.63
N GLY A 401 -16.22 4.88 -3.48
CA GLY A 401 -15.64 5.32 -2.22
C GLY A 401 -14.74 4.31 -1.49
N ILE A 402 -13.93 3.53 -2.19
CA ILE A 402 -13.09 2.47 -1.62
C ILE A 402 -11.60 2.72 -1.90
N GLN A 403 -10.74 2.14 -1.11
CA GLN A 403 -9.30 2.12 -1.39
C GLN A 403 -9.00 1.31 -2.66
N CYS A 404 -7.94 1.67 -3.38
CA CYS A 404 -7.60 1.04 -4.65
C CYS A 404 -6.13 0.61 -4.72
N ASN A 405 -5.84 -0.28 -5.66
CA ASN A 405 -4.49 -0.73 -6.04
C ASN A 405 -3.61 -1.09 -4.83
N MET A 406 -2.72 -0.19 -4.45
CA MET A 406 -1.62 -0.48 -3.52
C MET A 406 -1.99 -0.30 -2.04
N THR A 407 -3.24 0.02 -1.74
CA THR A 407 -3.74 0.15 -0.36
C THR A 407 -5.17 -0.40 -0.24
N ASN A 408 -5.48 -0.92 0.94
CA ASN A 408 -6.82 -1.36 1.35
C ASN A 408 -7.10 -0.98 2.81
N THR A 409 -6.39 0.04 3.31
CA THR A 409 -6.58 0.54 4.67
C THR A 409 -8.01 1.02 4.89
N MET A 410 -8.48 0.93 6.12
CA MET A 410 -9.76 1.52 6.53
C MET A 410 -9.56 2.98 6.96
N ASN A 411 -10.62 3.77 6.97
CA ASN A 411 -10.61 5.05 7.66
C ASN A 411 -10.80 4.85 9.17
N THR A 412 -10.19 5.73 9.97
CA THR A 412 -10.47 5.78 11.40
C THR A 412 -11.94 6.16 11.60
N PRO A 413 -12.70 5.47 12.46
CA PRO A 413 -14.07 5.84 12.80
C PRO A 413 -14.15 7.31 13.24
N VAL A 414 -15.19 8.02 12.79
CA VAL A 414 -15.37 9.45 13.08
C VAL A 414 -15.39 9.71 14.58
N GLU A 415 -16.08 8.87 15.33
CA GLU A 415 -16.23 8.96 16.77
C GLU A 415 -14.87 8.82 17.49
N GLU A 416 -14.01 7.92 17.02
CA GLU A 416 -12.67 7.76 17.57
C GLU A 416 -11.77 8.96 17.27
N MET A 417 -11.87 9.49 16.05
CA MET A 417 -11.13 10.70 15.67
C MET A 417 -11.52 11.89 16.53
N GLU A 418 -12.82 12.18 16.66
CA GLU A 418 -13.33 13.34 17.38
C GLU A 418 -13.11 13.22 18.88
N ARG A 419 -13.11 11.99 19.42
CA ARG A 419 -12.80 11.72 20.83
C ARG A 419 -11.32 11.94 21.17
N SER A 420 -10.42 11.54 20.26
CA SER A 420 -8.99 11.43 20.54
C SER A 420 -8.17 12.60 19.97
N LEU A 421 -8.69 13.32 18.99
CA LEU A 421 -7.98 14.38 18.28
C LEU A 421 -8.75 15.70 18.33
N PRO A 422 -8.06 16.86 18.32
CA PRO A 422 -8.71 18.17 18.33
C PRO A 422 -9.21 18.57 16.94
N LEU A 423 -10.08 17.76 16.36
CA LEU A 423 -10.72 17.98 15.06
C LEU A 423 -12.14 17.42 15.04
N MET A 424 -12.91 17.81 14.03
CA MET A 424 -14.27 17.34 13.78
C MET A 424 -14.44 17.00 12.29
N ILE A 425 -15.13 15.91 11.99
CA ILE A 425 -15.50 15.55 10.62
C ILE A 425 -16.88 16.14 10.31
N THR A 426 -16.92 17.21 9.51
CA THR A 426 -18.17 17.91 9.20
C THR A 426 -18.84 17.38 7.93
N LYS A 427 -18.14 16.54 7.14
CA LYS A 427 -18.67 15.90 5.94
C LYS A 427 -17.94 14.59 5.63
N TYR A 428 -18.70 13.55 5.32
CA TYR A 428 -18.18 12.28 4.80
C TYR A 428 -19.26 11.61 3.96
N GLU A 429 -19.14 11.73 2.63
CA GLU A 429 -20.17 11.28 1.69
C GLU A 429 -19.57 10.84 0.36
N LEU A 430 -20.34 10.09 -0.44
CA LEU A 430 -20.02 9.84 -1.84
C LEU A 430 -20.09 11.14 -2.63
N ARG A 431 -19.16 11.29 -3.59
CA ARG A 431 -19.07 12.49 -4.44
C ARG A 431 -19.88 12.30 -5.72
N PRO A 432 -21.03 12.93 -5.87
CA PRO A 432 -21.82 12.87 -7.11
C PRO A 432 -21.00 13.32 -8.32
N ASP A 433 -21.36 12.82 -9.50
CA ASP A 433 -20.78 13.19 -10.79
C ASP A 433 -19.29 12.94 -10.97
N SER A 434 -18.64 12.25 -10.03
CA SER A 434 -17.20 11.97 -10.13
C SER A 434 -16.87 10.72 -10.94
N SER A 435 -17.81 9.81 -11.15
CA SER A 435 -17.62 8.58 -11.92
C SER A 435 -17.44 8.84 -13.41
N GLY A 436 -16.55 8.11 -14.07
CA GLY A 436 -16.42 8.05 -15.53
C GLY A 436 -17.60 7.31 -16.16
N ALA A 437 -18.14 7.88 -17.25
CA ALA A 437 -19.25 7.28 -17.98
C ALA A 437 -18.82 6.03 -18.75
N GLY A 438 -19.68 5.00 -18.80
CA GLY A 438 -19.39 3.74 -19.51
C GLY A 438 -20.65 2.87 -19.60
N GLU A 439 -20.58 1.80 -20.38
CA GLU A 439 -21.53 0.68 -20.27
C GLU A 439 -21.55 0.20 -18.81
N PHE A 440 -20.35 0.08 -18.21
CA PHE A 440 -20.11 -0.05 -16.78
C PHE A 440 -19.44 1.24 -16.30
N ARG A 441 -20.13 2.01 -15.45
CA ARG A 441 -19.57 3.27 -14.94
C ARG A 441 -18.38 3.03 -14.04
N GLY A 442 -17.50 4.01 -13.92
CA GLY A 442 -16.55 4.05 -12.81
C GLY A 442 -17.25 4.24 -11.47
N GLY A 443 -16.60 3.90 -10.38
CA GLY A 443 -17.03 4.24 -9.03
C GLY A 443 -16.92 5.75 -8.77
N THR A 444 -17.74 6.26 -7.85
CA THR A 444 -17.63 7.64 -7.36
C THR A 444 -16.52 7.78 -6.33
N GLY A 445 -15.88 8.93 -6.28
CA GLY A 445 -14.99 9.31 -5.18
C GLY A 445 -15.75 9.70 -3.92
N LEU A 446 -15.03 10.24 -2.95
CA LEU A 446 -15.52 10.69 -1.67
C LEU A 446 -15.36 12.21 -1.49
N ILE A 447 -16.16 12.77 -0.61
CA ILE A 447 -15.96 14.09 -0.01
C ILE A 447 -15.73 13.89 1.47
N ARG A 448 -14.56 14.35 1.98
CA ARG A 448 -14.26 14.31 3.41
C ARG A 448 -13.78 15.68 3.86
N ARG A 449 -14.41 16.22 4.90
CA ARG A 449 -14.15 17.57 5.41
C ARG A 449 -13.80 17.54 6.88
N TYR A 450 -12.69 18.20 7.21
CA TYR A 450 -12.12 18.29 8.54
C TYR A 450 -12.21 19.73 9.03
N ARG A 451 -12.79 19.95 10.22
CA ARG A 451 -12.76 21.24 10.94
C ARG A 451 -11.72 21.17 12.05
N MET A 452 -10.87 22.19 12.14
CA MET A 452 -9.83 22.28 13.16
C MET A 452 -10.39 22.81 14.46
N LEU A 453 -10.13 22.10 15.58
CA LEU A 453 -10.50 22.52 16.94
C LEU A 453 -9.28 22.99 17.74
N ALA A 454 -8.05 22.62 17.36
CA ALA A 454 -6.82 23.16 17.94
C ALA A 454 -6.58 24.59 17.47
N PRO A 455 -5.87 25.42 18.27
CA PRO A 455 -5.54 26.80 17.89
C PRO A 455 -4.72 26.88 16.60
N ARG A 456 -3.78 25.94 16.39
CA ARG A 456 -2.94 25.82 15.19
C ARG A 456 -2.75 24.36 14.84
N THR A 457 -2.96 24.01 13.58
CA THR A 457 -2.80 22.65 13.05
C THR A 457 -2.01 22.71 11.75
N THR A 458 -0.94 21.94 11.66
CA THR A 458 -0.30 21.67 10.37
C THR A 458 -1.16 20.66 9.64
N PHE A 459 -1.59 20.99 8.43
CA PHE A 459 -2.28 20.11 7.50
C PHE A 459 -1.37 19.87 6.31
N THR A 460 -1.13 18.62 5.97
CA THR A 460 -0.43 18.24 4.74
C THR A 460 -1.33 17.30 3.94
N ILE A 461 -1.43 17.57 2.65
CA ILE A 461 -2.10 16.72 1.67
C ILE A 461 -1.10 16.29 0.61
N LEU A 462 -1.13 14.99 0.29
CA LEU A 462 -0.42 14.42 -0.83
C LEU A 462 -1.40 13.55 -1.59
N ALA A 463 -1.82 14.04 -2.75
CA ALA A 463 -2.78 13.36 -3.61
C ALA A 463 -2.42 13.57 -5.09
N GLU A 464 -2.89 12.65 -5.91
CA GLU A 464 -2.75 12.62 -7.37
C GLU A 464 -4.11 12.89 -8.05
N ARG A 465 -4.12 12.92 -9.38
CA ARG A 465 -5.32 13.09 -10.19
C ARG A 465 -5.95 14.49 -10.12
N GLU A 466 -5.18 15.50 -9.75
CA GLU A 466 -5.63 16.89 -9.84
C GLU A 466 -5.67 17.40 -11.29
N LEU A 467 -4.64 17.06 -12.08
CA LEU A 467 -4.47 17.51 -13.47
C LEU A 467 -4.82 16.41 -14.48
N ARG A 468 -4.54 15.16 -14.16
CA ARG A 468 -4.72 13.99 -15.04
C ARG A 468 -5.84 13.08 -14.53
N ALA A 469 -6.97 13.09 -15.21
CA ALA A 469 -8.12 12.24 -14.85
C ALA A 469 -7.79 10.74 -14.98
N PRO A 470 -8.40 9.87 -14.16
CA PRO A 470 -8.36 8.42 -14.36
C PRO A 470 -8.95 8.04 -15.74
N TRP A 471 -8.18 7.30 -16.54
CA TRP A 471 -8.60 6.95 -17.89
C TRP A 471 -9.73 5.91 -17.92
N GLY A 472 -10.66 6.08 -18.89
CA GLY A 472 -11.65 5.07 -19.23
C GLY A 472 -11.09 4.03 -20.19
N LEU A 473 -11.76 2.88 -20.34
CA LEU A 473 -11.35 1.79 -21.20
C LEU A 473 -12.44 1.37 -22.19
N LEU A 474 -12.05 0.94 -23.40
CA LEU A 474 -12.96 0.46 -24.47
C LEU A 474 -14.11 1.42 -24.83
N GLY A 475 -13.82 2.72 -24.81
CA GLY A 475 -14.78 3.77 -25.14
C GLY A 475 -15.53 4.34 -23.93
N GLY A 476 -15.15 3.93 -22.71
CA GLY A 476 -15.58 4.59 -21.48
C GLY A 476 -14.91 5.95 -21.29
N GLY A 477 -15.59 6.86 -20.60
CA GLY A 477 -15.10 8.21 -20.28
C GLY A 477 -14.17 8.22 -19.05
N PRO A 478 -13.39 9.30 -18.89
CA PRO A 478 -12.53 9.47 -17.72
C PRO A 478 -13.33 9.69 -16.44
N GLY A 479 -12.72 9.36 -15.30
CA GLY A 479 -13.21 9.72 -13.97
C GLY A 479 -13.01 11.20 -13.64
N GLY A 480 -13.62 11.67 -12.55
CA GLY A 480 -13.47 13.04 -12.06
C GLY A 480 -12.11 13.26 -11.39
N HIS A 481 -11.61 14.49 -11.45
CA HIS A 481 -10.34 14.89 -10.83
C HIS A 481 -10.43 14.99 -9.31
N THR A 482 -9.31 14.79 -8.61
CA THR A 482 -9.16 15.18 -7.20
C THR A 482 -9.20 16.70 -7.07
N LYS A 483 -9.84 17.19 -6.00
CA LYS A 483 -9.88 18.62 -5.65
C LYS A 483 -9.72 18.77 -4.14
N VAL A 484 -8.95 19.77 -3.73
CA VAL A 484 -8.78 20.14 -2.32
C VAL A 484 -9.18 21.60 -2.15
N ALA A 485 -9.90 21.90 -1.09
CA ALA A 485 -10.33 23.25 -0.77
C ALA A 485 -10.09 23.60 0.70
N LEU A 486 -9.65 24.82 0.95
CA LEU A 486 -9.64 25.46 2.26
C LEU A 486 -10.91 26.30 2.39
N ILE A 487 -11.65 26.14 3.48
CA ILE A 487 -12.85 26.92 3.80
C ILE A 487 -12.52 27.73 5.08
N LYS A 488 -12.46 29.05 4.92
CA LYS A 488 -12.16 29.99 6.00
C LYS A 488 -13.22 31.09 6.05
N GLY A 489 -13.91 31.21 7.18
CA GLY A 489 -15.01 32.17 7.31
C GLY A 489 -16.13 31.99 6.27
N GLY A 490 -16.40 30.74 5.86
CA GLY A 490 -17.42 30.40 4.84
C GLY A 490 -16.96 30.61 3.39
N ARG A 491 -15.77 31.10 3.15
CA ARG A 491 -15.19 31.29 1.80
C ARG A 491 -14.33 30.09 1.42
N GLU A 492 -14.64 29.48 0.27
CA GLU A 492 -13.85 28.39 -0.31
C GLU A 492 -12.72 28.92 -1.18
N SER A 493 -11.51 28.38 -1.02
CA SER A 493 -10.35 28.62 -1.87
C SER A 493 -9.69 27.31 -2.26
N ARG A 494 -9.18 27.20 -3.51
CA ARG A 494 -8.48 26.01 -3.99
C ARG A 494 -7.15 25.83 -3.27
N VAL A 495 -6.84 24.60 -2.92
CA VAL A 495 -5.53 24.18 -2.39
C VAL A 495 -4.94 23.16 -3.39
N PRO A 496 -3.66 23.30 -3.78
CA PRO A 496 -2.98 22.28 -4.58
C PRO A 496 -2.97 20.91 -3.85
N SER A 497 -3.11 19.85 -4.60
CA SER A 497 -3.17 18.47 -4.05
C SER A 497 -1.88 18.00 -3.38
N LYS A 498 -0.81 18.76 -3.49
CA LYS A 498 0.49 18.53 -2.84
C LYS A 498 0.90 19.79 -2.07
N SER A 499 0.35 19.93 -0.86
CA SER A 499 0.49 21.15 -0.06
C SER A 499 0.66 20.88 1.41
N THR A 500 1.35 21.79 2.09
CA THR A 500 1.37 21.89 3.55
C THR A 500 0.88 23.28 3.96
N LEU A 501 -0.15 23.34 4.80
CA LEU A 501 -0.79 24.57 5.27
C LEU A 501 -0.75 24.64 6.79
N MET A 502 -0.75 25.86 7.32
CA MET A 502 -1.03 26.12 8.72
C MET A 502 -2.48 26.59 8.84
N LEU A 503 -3.28 25.82 9.58
CA LEU A 503 -4.69 26.09 9.82
C LEU A 503 -4.91 26.59 11.23
N GLU A 504 -5.96 27.40 11.40
CA GLU A 504 -6.39 27.94 12.68
C GLU A 504 -7.67 27.27 13.14
N ARG A 505 -8.04 27.45 14.42
CA ARG A 505 -9.31 26.96 14.96
C ARG A 505 -10.50 27.46 14.13
N GLY A 506 -11.36 26.55 13.69
CA GLY A 506 -12.53 26.83 12.88
C GLY A 506 -12.31 26.77 11.39
N ASP A 507 -11.05 26.77 10.90
CA ASP A 507 -10.76 26.51 9.51
C ASP A 507 -11.17 25.08 9.13
N GLU A 508 -11.67 24.89 7.90
CA GLU A 508 -12.02 23.57 7.37
C GLU A 508 -11.21 23.26 6.11
N VAL A 509 -10.83 22.01 5.95
CA VAL A 509 -10.28 21.50 4.69
C VAL A 509 -11.19 20.40 4.15
N GLU A 510 -11.53 20.51 2.88
CA GLU A 510 -12.33 19.52 2.17
C GLU A 510 -11.50 18.85 1.08
N VAL A 511 -11.46 17.52 1.12
CA VAL A 511 -10.84 16.67 0.10
C VAL A 511 -11.96 16.00 -0.70
N ARG A 512 -11.99 16.25 -2.02
CA ARG A 512 -12.91 15.64 -2.98
C ARG A 512 -12.08 14.69 -3.84
N THR A 513 -12.15 13.39 -3.57
CA THR A 513 -11.29 12.41 -4.24
C THR A 513 -11.77 12.10 -5.66
N ALA A 514 -10.88 11.55 -6.49
CA ALA A 514 -11.16 11.18 -7.86
C ALA A 514 -12.17 10.01 -7.95
N GLY A 515 -13.02 10.04 -8.97
CA GLY A 515 -13.80 8.87 -9.37
C GLY A 515 -13.00 7.96 -10.30
N GLY A 516 -13.43 6.71 -10.47
CA GLY A 516 -12.83 5.77 -11.42
C GLY A 516 -13.27 6.03 -12.86
N GLY A 517 -12.47 5.57 -13.84
CA GLY A 517 -12.81 5.60 -15.26
C GLY A 517 -13.94 4.62 -15.61
N GLY A 518 -14.72 4.94 -16.64
CA GLY A 518 -15.78 4.10 -17.18
C GLY A 518 -15.22 3.00 -18.11
N TYR A 519 -15.97 1.93 -18.28
CA TYR A 519 -15.63 0.82 -19.15
C TYR A 519 -16.71 0.59 -20.21
N GLY A 520 -16.32 0.45 -21.47
CA GLY A 520 -17.26 0.30 -22.58
C GLY A 520 -18.01 1.60 -22.92
N ARG A 521 -18.72 1.59 -24.05
CA ARG A 521 -19.40 2.81 -24.55
C ARG A 521 -20.58 3.20 -23.65
N PRO A 522 -20.71 4.45 -23.19
CA PRO A 522 -21.84 4.91 -22.36
C PRO A 522 -23.22 4.66 -22.99
N SER A 523 -23.31 4.70 -24.34
CA SER A 523 -24.56 4.43 -25.07
C SER A 523 -25.10 3.02 -24.90
N ARG A 524 -24.31 2.07 -24.38
CA ARG A 524 -24.72 0.69 -24.08
C ARG A 524 -25.21 0.50 -22.65
N ARG A 525 -25.09 1.53 -21.78
CA ARG A 525 -25.57 1.42 -20.40
C ARG A 525 -27.10 1.30 -20.38
N PRO A 526 -27.66 0.28 -19.71
CA PRO A 526 -29.11 0.14 -19.57
C PRO A 526 -29.74 1.40 -18.97
N ARG A 527 -30.84 1.86 -19.54
CA ARG A 527 -31.55 3.06 -19.02
C ARG A 527 -32.00 2.89 -17.57
N SER A 528 -32.36 1.66 -17.16
CA SER A 528 -32.68 1.34 -15.76
C SER A 528 -31.50 1.56 -14.82
N SER A 529 -30.26 1.27 -15.27
CA SER A 529 -29.05 1.53 -14.48
C SER A 529 -28.79 3.04 -14.34
N VAL A 530 -28.98 3.82 -15.41
CA VAL A 530 -28.86 5.29 -15.34
C VAL A 530 -29.91 5.89 -14.39
N ARG A 531 -31.16 5.36 -14.44
CA ARG A 531 -32.22 5.78 -13.52
C ARG A 531 -31.83 5.51 -12.07
N ARG A 532 -31.35 4.32 -11.77
CA ARG A 532 -30.86 3.95 -10.42
C ARG A 532 -29.75 4.88 -9.95
N ASP A 533 -28.75 5.16 -10.79
CA ASP A 533 -27.68 6.09 -10.43
C ASP A 533 -28.20 7.51 -10.11
N LEU A 534 -29.28 7.95 -10.77
CA LEU A 534 -29.97 9.21 -10.47
C LEU A 534 -30.73 9.14 -9.13
N ASP A 535 -31.47 8.06 -8.91
CA ASP A 535 -32.28 7.85 -7.70
C ASP A 535 -31.38 7.71 -6.45
N ASP A 536 -30.21 7.09 -6.61
CA ASP A 536 -29.17 6.95 -5.58
C ASP A 536 -28.33 8.23 -5.38
N GLY A 537 -28.57 9.29 -6.17
CA GLY A 537 -27.83 10.56 -6.08
C GLY A 537 -26.38 10.51 -6.56
N LEU A 538 -25.98 9.43 -7.26
CA LEU A 538 -24.62 9.27 -7.80
C LEU A 538 -24.39 10.10 -9.06
N LEU A 539 -25.47 10.37 -9.82
CA LEU A 539 -25.49 11.23 -10.99
C LEU A 539 -26.49 12.35 -10.83
N THR A 540 -26.14 13.53 -11.34
CA THR A 540 -27.14 14.61 -11.55
C THR A 540 -27.86 14.41 -12.88
N PRO A 541 -29.09 14.96 -13.03
CA PRO A 541 -29.80 14.96 -14.31
C PRO A 541 -28.99 15.59 -15.46
N ALA A 542 -28.18 16.61 -15.15
CA ALA A 542 -27.31 17.28 -16.13
C ALA A 542 -26.24 16.32 -16.67
N LYS A 543 -25.55 15.56 -15.79
CA LYS A 543 -24.53 14.57 -16.18
C LYS A 543 -25.18 13.38 -16.89
N ALA A 544 -26.34 12.88 -16.43
CA ALA A 544 -27.08 11.81 -17.08
C ALA A 544 -27.46 12.17 -18.52
N LYS A 545 -27.92 13.40 -18.75
CA LYS A 545 -28.23 13.92 -20.10
C LYS A 545 -26.99 14.03 -20.97
N ARG A 546 -25.90 14.62 -20.44
CA ARG A 546 -24.67 14.86 -21.18
C ARG A 546 -23.96 13.55 -21.57
N ASP A 547 -23.79 12.62 -20.63
CA ASP A 547 -22.91 11.46 -20.79
C ASP A 547 -23.64 10.23 -21.34
N TYR A 548 -24.96 10.12 -21.09
CA TYR A 548 -25.78 8.96 -21.49
C TYR A 548 -26.96 9.31 -22.42
N GLY A 549 -27.15 10.59 -22.76
CA GLY A 549 -28.33 11.03 -23.53
C GLY A 549 -29.65 10.75 -22.81
N PHE A 550 -29.58 10.59 -21.48
CA PHE A 550 -30.78 10.27 -20.68
C PHE A 550 -31.63 11.51 -20.47
N ARG A 551 -32.93 11.41 -20.85
CA ARG A 551 -33.93 12.40 -20.53
C ARG A 551 -34.88 11.79 -19.50
N SER A 552 -35.05 12.45 -18.37
CA SER A 552 -35.98 12.05 -17.30
C SER A 552 -37.42 12.05 -17.77
#